data_c02100ec50d90d7ea7da02bfe1540ea7
#
_entry.id   c02100ec50d90d7ea7da02bfe1540ea7
#
_cell.length_a   1.000
_cell.length_b   1.000
_cell.length_c   1.000
_cell.angle_alpha   90.00
_cell.angle_beta   90.00
_cell.angle_gamma   90.00
#
_symmetry.space_group_name_H-M   'P 1'
#
loop_
_entity.id
_entity.type
_entity.pdbx_description
1 polymer ?
#
loop_
_entity_poly.entity_id
_entity_poly.type
_entity_poly.pdbx_seq_one_letter_code
_entity_poly.pdbx_strand_id
1 'polypeptide(L)'
;TKNGGKTWKNISKDLPQDLWVSKLYASSHEENIIYVSLDGYRWDNFSPYLFKSSNYGKTWESISSNLPDSPINVIIEDNVNGDVLYIGNDHGVYASLNQGSSWEPFSSGLTSAAVHDLVIQKDENHLLVGTHGRSIYLSNIEKIQNLSSEIQNSSLYIYPLKDVKYSNSWGSKRSIWSESFEPNMDLTLFSSSIKDYKLSIVDSDNKTLYTSQGKL
;
A
#
# COMPACT_ATOMS: atom_id res chain seq x y z
N THR A 1 8.97 23.93 16.43
CA THR A 1 10.18 24.42 17.11
C THR A 1 11.43 24.17 16.25
N LYS A 2 12.41 25.06 16.29
CA LYS A 2 13.73 24.93 15.66
C LYS A 2 14.87 24.98 16.69
N ASN A 3 14.54 25.03 17.95
CA ASN A 3 15.50 25.24 19.05
C ASN A 3 15.23 24.32 20.25
N GLY A 4 14.84 23.08 20.00
CA GLY A 4 14.62 22.09 21.04
C GLY A 4 13.44 22.41 21.99
N GLY A 5 12.40 23.03 21.47
CA GLY A 5 11.19 23.33 22.26
C GLY A 5 11.20 24.64 23.03
N LYS A 6 12.26 25.45 22.88
CA LYS A 6 12.30 26.78 23.56
C LYS A 6 11.28 27.77 22.98
N THR A 7 11.00 27.66 21.70
CA THR A 7 9.95 28.43 21.01
C THR A 7 9.15 27.52 20.08
N TRP A 8 7.87 27.83 19.93
CA TRP A 8 6.94 27.08 19.08
C TRP A 8 6.28 28.01 18.07
N LYS A 9 6.09 27.52 16.86
CA LYS A 9 5.35 28.20 15.80
C LYS A 9 4.18 27.31 15.37
N ASN A 10 2.97 27.87 15.34
CA ASN A 10 1.83 27.20 14.73
C ASN A 10 1.98 27.18 13.21
N ILE A 11 1.86 25.99 12.60
CA ILE A 11 1.97 25.75 11.17
C ILE A 11 0.66 25.23 10.55
N SER A 12 -0.44 25.22 11.31
CA SER A 12 -1.74 24.71 10.86
C SER A 12 -2.70 25.78 10.31
N LYS A 13 -2.24 27.02 10.10
CA LYS A 13 -3.10 28.15 9.76
C LYS A 13 -3.88 27.97 8.44
N ASP A 14 -3.25 27.30 7.46
CA ASP A 14 -3.82 27.05 6.13
C ASP A 14 -4.55 25.71 6.04
N LEU A 15 -4.61 24.97 7.15
CA LEU A 15 -5.40 23.74 7.24
C LEU A 15 -6.84 24.07 7.66
N PRO A 16 -7.82 23.24 7.30
CA PRO A 16 -9.17 23.33 7.84
C PRO A 16 -9.15 23.41 9.35
N GLN A 17 -9.86 24.38 9.91
CA GLN A 17 -9.98 24.57 11.36
C GLN A 17 -11.12 23.68 11.90
N ASP A 18 -11.15 23.48 13.21
CA ASP A 18 -12.19 22.71 13.92
C ASP A 18 -12.26 21.22 13.54
N LEU A 19 -11.20 20.68 12.96
CA LEU A 19 -11.00 19.25 12.73
C LEU A 19 -9.89 18.71 13.63
N TRP A 20 -9.96 17.44 13.94
CA TRP A 20 -8.93 16.77 14.70
C TRP A 20 -7.77 16.33 13.80
N VAL A 21 -6.56 16.42 14.28
CA VAL A 21 -5.41 15.79 13.63
C VAL A 21 -5.44 14.30 13.98
N SER A 22 -5.74 13.45 13.00
CA SER A 22 -5.72 12.01 13.18
C SER A 22 -4.29 11.45 13.11
N LYS A 23 -3.48 11.94 12.17
CA LYS A 23 -2.06 11.55 12.06
C LYS A 23 -1.21 12.71 11.57
N LEU A 24 0.00 12.78 12.10
CA LEU A 24 1.09 13.60 11.58
C LEU A 24 2.26 12.66 11.26
N TYR A 25 2.82 12.79 10.06
CA TYR A 25 3.94 11.98 9.60
C TYR A 25 5.00 12.87 8.95
N ALA A 26 6.24 12.77 9.40
CA ALA A 26 7.38 13.42 8.75
C ALA A 26 8.01 12.44 7.76
N SER A 27 8.31 12.90 6.55
CA SER A 27 8.97 12.07 5.54
C SER A 27 10.29 11.51 6.07
N SER A 28 10.54 10.26 5.72
CA SER A 28 11.82 9.60 5.98
C SER A 28 12.85 9.83 4.87
N HIS A 29 12.42 10.39 3.73
CA HIS A 29 13.25 10.67 2.57
C HIS A 29 13.65 12.14 2.44
N GLU A 30 12.73 13.06 2.81
CA GLU A 30 12.89 14.49 2.62
C GLU A 30 12.53 15.28 3.88
N GLU A 31 13.49 15.96 4.49
CA GLU A 31 13.34 16.68 5.77
C GLU A 31 12.23 17.75 5.78
N ASN A 32 11.95 18.34 4.61
CA ASN A 32 10.99 19.43 4.45
C ASN A 32 9.57 18.95 4.17
N ILE A 33 9.38 17.64 3.96
CA ILE A 33 8.08 17.05 3.67
C ILE A 33 7.40 16.57 4.95
N ILE A 34 6.14 16.96 5.10
CA ILE A 34 5.28 16.58 6.21
C ILE A 34 3.91 16.23 5.64
N TYR A 35 3.32 15.16 6.13
CA TYR A 35 1.96 14.75 5.83
C TYR A 35 1.08 14.92 7.06
N VAL A 36 -0.18 15.31 6.86
CA VAL A 36 -1.16 15.41 7.94
C VAL A 36 -2.52 14.93 7.45
N SER A 37 -3.16 14.09 8.23
CA SER A 37 -4.57 13.76 8.06
C SER A 37 -5.41 14.38 9.17
N LEU A 38 -6.62 14.84 8.79
CA LEU A 38 -7.57 15.42 9.72
C LEU A 38 -8.86 14.62 9.67
N ASP A 39 -9.57 14.62 10.78
CA ASP A 39 -10.79 13.88 10.99
C ASP A 39 -11.91 14.79 11.51
N GLY A 40 -13.05 14.77 10.79
CA GLY A 40 -14.27 15.48 11.12
C GLY A 40 -15.42 14.57 11.55
N TYR A 41 -15.18 13.27 11.75
CA TYR A 41 -16.20 12.25 12.05
C TYR A 41 -17.21 12.69 13.14
N ARG A 42 -16.72 13.31 14.20
CA ARG A 42 -17.59 13.74 15.33
C ARG A 42 -18.54 14.88 14.99
N TRP A 43 -18.39 15.49 13.85
CA TRP A 43 -19.25 16.58 13.32
C TRP A 43 -20.00 16.16 12.05
N ASP A 44 -20.18 14.84 11.86
CA ASP A 44 -20.81 14.26 10.66
C ASP A 44 -20.10 14.68 9.35
N ASN A 45 -18.81 14.97 9.43
CA ASN A 45 -17.98 15.31 8.29
C ASN A 45 -17.06 14.15 7.94
N PHE A 46 -17.38 13.43 6.89
CA PHE A 46 -16.68 12.22 6.45
C PHE A 46 -15.72 12.49 5.28
N SER A 47 -15.48 13.75 4.93
CA SER A 47 -14.57 14.08 3.83
C SER A 47 -13.14 13.65 4.14
N PRO A 48 -12.40 13.13 3.13
CA PRO A 48 -11.02 12.70 3.29
C PRO A 48 -10.08 13.90 3.34
N TYR A 49 -9.68 14.29 4.53
CA TYR A 49 -8.75 15.39 4.73
C TYR A 49 -7.32 14.87 4.83
N LEU A 50 -6.55 15.06 3.78
CA LEU A 50 -5.15 14.66 3.68
C LEU A 50 -4.33 15.75 3.01
N PHE A 51 -3.28 16.20 3.67
CA PHE A 51 -2.46 17.31 3.21
C PHE A 51 -0.97 16.95 3.26
N LYS A 52 -0.23 17.50 2.30
CA LYS A 52 1.22 17.46 2.21
C LYS A 52 1.77 18.88 2.30
N SER A 53 2.85 19.06 3.02
CA SER A 53 3.69 20.23 2.96
C SER A 53 5.06 19.84 2.44
N SER A 54 5.61 20.62 1.50
CA SER A 54 6.97 20.42 0.98
C SER A 54 7.93 21.54 1.45
N ASN A 55 7.58 22.28 2.52
CA ASN A 55 8.33 23.44 2.97
C ASN A 55 8.26 23.64 4.50
N TYR A 56 8.34 22.53 5.26
CA TYR A 56 8.30 22.54 6.73
C TYR A 56 6.99 23.09 7.31
N GLY A 57 5.85 22.85 6.66
CA GLY A 57 4.53 23.29 7.12
C GLY A 57 4.26 24.78 6.89
N LYS A 58 4.96 25.46 5.95
CA LYS A 58 4.67 26.86 5.61
C LYS A 58 3.41 26.97 4.75
N THR A 59 3.21 26.02 3.85
CA THR A 59 2.02 25.87 3.01
C THR A 59 1.61 24.40 2.94
N TRP A 60 0.35 24.16 2.68
CA TRP A 60 -0.24 22.83 2.62
C TRP A 60 -1.00 22.64 1.31
N GLU A 61 -0.86 21.48 0.72
CA GLU A 61 -1.52 21.04 -0.50
C GLU A 61 -2.39 19.82 -0.17
N SER A 62 -3.63 19.81 -0.65
CA SER A 62 -4.49 18.62 -0.52
C SER A 62 -4.03 17.52 -1.48
N ILE A 63 -3.88 16.33 -0.96
CA ILE A 63 -3.49 15.13 -1.72
C ILE A 63 -4.53 14.00 -1.60
N SER A 64 -5.80 14.35 -1.38
CA SER A 64 -6.91 13.40 -1.23
C SER A 64 -7.74 13.18 -2.51
N SER A 65 -7.25 13.57 -3.68
CA SER A 65 -7.96 13.78 -4.95
C SER A 65 -9.08 12.79 -5.29
N ASN A 66 -8.81 11.51 -5.30
CA ASN A 66 -9.77 10.46 -5.70
C ASN A 66 -10.09 9.48 -4.56
N LEU A 67 -9.79 9.87 -3.32
CA LEU A 67 -10.19 9.07 -2.16
C LEU A 67 -11.70 9.15 -1.96
N PRO A 68 -12.32 8.06 -1.49
CA PRO A 68 -13.74 8.08 -1.14
C PRO A 68 -14.00 8.94 0.09
N ASP A 69 -15.25 9.36 0.25
CA ASP A 69 -15.71 10.02 1.48
C ASP A 69 -15.58 9.06 2.67
N SER A 70 -14.48 9.20 3.38
CA SER A 70 -14.16 8.42 4.57
C SER A 70 -13.06 9.13 5.36
N PRO A 71 -13.18 9.25 6.69
CA PRO A 71 -12.12 9.82 7.53
C PRO A 71 -10.82 9.06 7.37
N ILE A 72 -9.72 9.80 7.30
CA ILE A 72 -8.39 9.21 7.20
C ILE A 72 -7.79 9.12 8.59
N ASN A 73 -7.58 7.90 9.06
CA ASN A 73 -7.10 7.62 10.41
C ASN A 73 -5.57 7.65 10.48
N VAL A 74 -4.91 7.21 9.43
CA VAL A 74 -3.44 7.06 9.40
C VAL A 74 -2.88 7.28 8.01
N ILE A 75 -1.68 7.85 7.94
CA ILE A 75 -0.82 7.95 6.75
C ILE A 75 0.60 7.57 7.13
N ILE A 76 1.27 6.82 6.26
CA ILE A 76 2.70 6.55 6.31
C ILE A 76 3.30 6.63 4.90
N GLU A 77 4.59 6.96 4.84
CA GLU A 77 5.41 6.89 3.64
C GLU A 77 6.18 5.58 3.62
N ASP A 78 6.37 4.99 2.44
CA ASP A 78 7.21 3.80 2.29
C ASP A 78 8.67 4.14 2.63
N ASN A 79 9.35 3.22 3.28
CA ASN A 79 10.72 3.44 3.75
C ASN A 79 11.81 3.24 2.68
N VAL A 80 11.45 2.68 1.52
CA VAL A 80 12.37 2.41 0.40
C VAL A 80 12.08 3.36 -0.76
N ASN A 81 10.81 3.60 -1.04
CA ASN A 81 10.35 4.40 -2.18
C ASN A 81 9.50 5.58 -1.71
N GLY A 82 10.09 6.79 -1.69
CA GLY A 82 9.43 8.01 -1.25
C GLY A 82 8.23 8.46 -2.10
N ASP A 83 8.02 7.87 -3.29
CA ASP A 83 6.82 8.12 -4.10
C ASP A 83 5.62 7.32 -3.62
N VAL A 84 5.85 6.31 -2.77
CA VAL A 84 4.81 5.40 -2.28
C VAL A 84 4.31 5.83 -0.91
N LEU A 85 3.01 6.04 -0.83
CA LEU A 85 2.31 6.37 0.42
C LEU A 85 1.22 5.34 0.67
N TYR A 86 0.94 5.07 1.94
CA TYR A 86 -0.20 4.25 2.37
C TYR A 86 -1.06 5.04 3.34
N ILE A 87 -2.38 4.92 3.17
CA ILE A 87 -3.34 5.43 4.14
C ILE A 87 -4.27 4.34 4.63
N GLY A 88 -4.74 4.51 5.86
CA GLY A 88 -5.86 3.75 6.42
C GLY A 88 -7.05 4.66 6.66
N ASN A 89 -8.22 4.22 6.22
CA ASN A 89 -9.50 4.88 6.48
C ASN A 89 -10.53 3.88 7.04
N ASP A 90 -11.80 4.27 7.16
CA ASP A 90 -12.83 3.41 7.74
C ASP A 90 -13.24 2.24 6.83
N HIS A 91 -12.78 2.19 5.59
CA HIS A 91 -13.10 1.15 4.61
C HIS A 91 -11.94 0.22 4.27
N GLY A 92 -10.70 0.57 4.64
CA GLY A 92 -9.53 -0.24 4.36
C GLY A 92 -8.25 0.56 4.14
N VAL A 93 -7.36 0.01 3.33
CA VAL A 93 -6.07 0.61 2.97
C VAL A 93 -6.10 1.08 1.53
N TYR A 94 -5.51 2.24 1.28
CA TYR A 94 -5.23 2.77 -0.06
C TYR A 94 -3.74 3.03 -0.18
N ALA A 95 -3.20 2.82 -1.37
CA ALA A 95 -1.82 3.12 -1.71
C ALA A 95 -1.76 4.18 -2.82
N SER A 96 -0.79 5.06 -2.74
CA SER A 96 -0.41 5.96 -3.82
C SER A 96 0.98 5.59 -4.30
N LEU A 97 1.23 5.65 -5.59
CA LEU A 97 2.53 5.41 -6.23
C LEU A 97 3.16 6.71 -6.78
N ASN A 98 2.57 7.86 -6.47
CA ASN A 98 2.92 9.16 -7.03
C ASN A 98 2.76 10.29 -6.01
N GLN A 99 3.19 10.04 -4.76
CA GLN A 99 3.21 11.01 -3.66
C GLN A 99 1.83 11.62 -3.35
N GLY A 100 0.74 10.84 -3.51
CA GLY A 100 -0.62 11.27 -3.19
C GLY A 100 -1.35 11.97 -4.33
N SER A 101 -0.79 12.01 -5.55
CA SER A 101 -1.49 12.57 -6.71
C SER A 101 -2.70 11.72 -7.11
N SER A 102 -2.64 10.41 -6.89
CA SER A 102 -3.77 9.49 -7.03
C SER A 102 -3.62 8.32 -6.07
N TRP A 103 -4.75 7.67 -5.77
CA TRP A 103 -4.85 6.59 -4.80
C TRP A 103 -5.58 5.39 -5.39
N GLU A 104 -5.09 4.19 -5.08
CA GLU A 104 -5.70 2.93 -5.48
C GLU A 104 -6.02 2.09 -4.24
N PRO A 105 -7.13 1.35 -4.22
CA PRO A 105 -7.44 0.41 -3.14
C PRO A 105 -6.33 -0.63 -2.97
N PHE A 106 -5.82 -0.76 -1.76
CA PHE A 106 -4.80 -1.75 -1.38
C PHE A 106 -5.35 -2.67 -0.29
N SER A 107 -6.53 -3.22 -0.52
CA SER A 107 -7.29 -3.98 0.49
C SER A 107 -7.63 -5.39 0.05
N SER A 108 -6.95 -5.95 -0.96
CA SER A 108 -7.19 -7.33 -1.40
C SER A 108 -6.93 -8.32 -0.28
N GLY A 109 -7.90 -9.15 0.07
CA GLY A 109 -7.83 -10.07 1.20
C GLY A 109 -8.09 -9.46 2.58
N LEU A 110 -8.21 -8.12 2.66
CA LEU A 110 -8.62 -7.42 3.87
C LEU A 110 -10.14 -7.37 3.93
N THR A 111 -10.74 -7.78 5.03
CA THR A 111 -12.16 -7.51 5.29
C THR A 111 -12.38 -6.00 5.42
N SER A 112 -13.50 -5.48 4.90
CA SER A 112 -13.87 -4.08 5.10
C SER A 112 -13.91 -3.76 6.60
N ALA A 113 -12.97 -2.95 7.05
CA ALA A 113 -12.82 -2.56 8.45
C ALA A 113 -12.07 -1.23 8.54
N ALA A 114 -12.38 -0.45 9.56
CA ALA A 114 -11.63 0.75 9.84
C ALA A 114 -10.18 0.41 10.18
N VAL A 115 -9.25 1.02 9.45
CA VAL A 115 -7.81 0.88 9.66
C VAL A 115 -7.31 2.06 10.47
N HIS A 116 -6.81 1.78 11.67
CA HIS A 116 -6.39 2.81 12.61
C HIS A 116 -4.89 2.99 12.71
N ASP A 117 -4.11 1.98 12.33
CA ASP A 117 -2.66 2.11 12.32
C ASP A 117 -2.01 1.30 11.20
N LEU A 118 -0.91 1.81 10.69
CA LEU A 118 -0.07 1.21 9.67
C LEU A 118 1.38 1.26 10.13
N VAL A 119 2.09 0.15 9.98
CA VAL A 119 3.52 0.06 10.33
C VAL A 119 4.24 -0.72 9.26
N ILE A 120 5.39 -0.22 8.78
CA ILE A 120 6.27 -0.97 7.90
C ILE A 120 7.37 -1.62 8.74
N GLN A 121 7.42 -2.95 8.69
CA GLN A 121 8.54 -3.72 9.22
C GLN A 121 9.59 -3.77 8.09
N LYS A 122 10.73 -3.10 8.32
CA LYS A 122 11.71 -2.77 7.27
C LYS A 122 12.52 -3.96 6.78
N ASP A 123 12.86 -4.90 7.67
CA ASP A 123 13.78 -5.99 7.35
C ASP A 123 13.13 -7.04 6.43
N GLU A 124 11.81 -7.21 6.52
CA GLU A 124 11.05 -8.20 5.76
C GLU A 124 10.14 -7.55 4.68
N ASN A 125 10.16 -6.22 4.55
CA ASN A 125 9.30 -5.47 3.63
C ASN A 125 7.81 -5.79 3.86
N HIS A 126 7.39 -5.80 5.11
CA HIS A 126 6.02 -6.10 5.49
C HIS A 126 5.27 -4.84 5.93
N LEU A 127 4.10 -4.62 5.35
CA LEU A 127 3.11 -3.67 5.84
C LEU A 127 2.18 -4.39 6.82
N LEU A 128 2.18 -3.93 8.07
CA LEU A 128 1.22 -4.35 9.09
C LEU A 128 0.06 -3.37 9.13
N VAL A 129 -1.14 -3.91 9.14
CA VAL A 129 -2.40 -3.15 9.11
C VAL A 129 -3.17 -3.44 10.37
N GLY A 130 -3.26 -2.46 11.26
CA GLY A 130 -4.04 -2.53 12.50
C GLY A 130 -5.47 -2.07 12.28
N THR A 131 -6.45 -2.97 12.44
CA THR A 131 -7.87 -2.66 12.23
C THR A 131 -8.64 -2.53 13.54
N HIS A 132 -9.75 -1.80 13.49
CA HIS A 132 -10.66 -1.71 14.63
C HIS A 132 -11.53 -2.99 14.72
N GLY A 133 -11.15 -3.87 15.63
CA GLY A 133 -11.92 -5.07 15.97
C GLY A 133 -11.93 -6.19 14.92
N ARG A 134 -11.13 -6.10 13.86
CA ARG A 134 -11.06 -7.10 12.77
C ARG A 134 -9.69 -7.70 12.57
N SER A 135 -8.87 -7.77 13.62
CA SER A 135 -7.53 -8.36 13.60
C SER A 135 -6.43 -7.43 13.07
N ILE A 136 -5.24 -7.97 12.97
CA ILE A 136 -4.05 -7.36 12.35
C ILE A 136 -3.74 -8.17 11.10
N TYR A 137 -3.51 -7.47 10.00
CA TYR A 137 -3.14 -8.06 8.72
C TYR A 137 -1.70 -7.74 8.38
N LEU A 138 -1.11 -8.60 7.56
CA LEU A 138 0.25 -8.46 7.08
C LEU A 138 0.28 -8.65 5.57
N SER A 139 0.96 -7.74 4.86
CA SER A 139 1.18 -7.81 3.42
C SER A 139 2.65 -7.60 3.10
N ASN A 140 3.22 -8.43 2.22
CA ASN A 140 4.54 -8.15 1.67
C ASN A 140 4.44 -7.06 0.60
N ILE A 141 5.21 -5.99 0.76
CA ILE A 141 5.20 -4.81 -0.11
C ILE A 141 6.46 -4.67 -0.98
N GLU A 142 7.37 -5.65 -0.94
CA GLU A 142 8.64 -5.62 -1.68
C GLU A 142 8.45 -5.25 -3.16
N LYS A 143 7.43 -5.82 -3.81
CA LYS A 143 7.17 -5.57 -5.23
C LYS A 143 6.69 -4.15 -5.51
N ILE A 144 5.96 -3.55 -4.59
CA ILE A 144 5.53 -2.14 -4.67
C ILE A 144 6.72 -1.22 -4.44
N GLN A 145 7.56 -1.53 -3.47
CA GLN A 145 8.78 -0.77 -3.18
C GLN A 145 9.74 -0.73 -4.37
N ASN A 146 9.81 -1.83 -5.13
CA ASN A 146 10.64 -1.96 -6.33
C ASN A 146 9.95 -1.49 -7.62
N LEU A 147 8.80 -0.82 -7.54
CA LEU A 147 8.05 -0.32 -8.68
C LEU A 147 8.75 0.92 -9.25
N SER A 148 9.71 0.69 -10.14
CA SER A 148 10.43 1.77 -10.83
C SER A 148 9.53 2.52 -11.81
N SER A 149 9.90 3.75 -12.16
CA SER A 149 9.20 4.52 -13.22
C SER A 149 9.15 3.78 -14.55
N GLU A 150 10.17 2.94 -14.85
CA GLU A 150 10.19 2.10 -16.05
C GLU A 150 9.06 1.06 -16.01
N ILE A 151 8.87 0.38 -14.88
CA ILE A 151 7.79 -0.59 -14.69
C ILE A 151 6.43 0.12 -14.76
N GLN A 152 6.28 1.25 -14.08
CA GLN A 152 5.03 2.02 -14.07
C GLN A 152 4.62 2.52 -15.47
N ASN A 153 5.59 2.84 -16.32
CA ASN A 153 5.34 3.27 -17.70
C ASN A 153 5.14 2.11 -18.68
N SER A 154 5.37 0.87 -18.24
CA SER A 154 5.12 -0.31 -19.07
C SER A 154 3.63 -0.65 -19.12
N SER A 155 3.17 -1.16 -20.24
CA SER A 155 1.79 -1.64 -20.36
C SER A 155 1.55 -2.96 -19.62
N LEU A 156 2.61 -3.75 -19.46
CA LEU A 156 2.64 -5.01 -18.73
C LEU A 156 4.09 -5.28 -18.32
N TYR A 157 4.30 -5.66 -17.07
CA TYR A 157 5.57 -6.15 -16.55
C TYR A 157 5.35 -7.42 -15.75
N ILE A 158 6.15 -8.43 -16.00
CA ILE A 158 6.13 -9.71 -15.28
C ILE A 158 7.35 -9.76 -14.39
N TYR A 159 7.13 -9.86 -13.08
CA TYR A 159 8.23 -10.01 -12.13
C TYR A 159 8.94 -11.36 -12.36
N PRO A 160 10.27 -11.41 -12.17
CA PRO A 160 11.02 -12.65 -12.30
C PRO A 160 10.41 -13.75 -11.45
N LEU A 161 10.21 -14.91 -12.04
CA LEU A 161 9.73 -16.10 -11.35
C LEU A 161 10.88 -16.77 -10.60
N LYS A 162 10.59 -17.30 -9.42
CA LYS A 162 11.52 -18.20 -8.73
C LYS A 162 11.41 -19.58 -9.35
N ASP A 163 12.56 -20.22 -9.63
CA ASP A 163 12.59 -21.58 -10.10
C ASP A 163 11.98 -22.54 -9.09
N VAL A 164 11.06 -23.34 -9.55
CA VAL A 164 10.47 -24.43 -8.76
C VAL A 164 11.22 -25.72 -9.07
N LYS A 165 12.05 -26.17 -8.13
CA LYS A 165 12.80 -27.42 -8.29
C LYS A 165 11.90 -28.60 -7.98
N TYR A 166 11.93 -29.61 -8.86
CA TYR A 166 11.23 -30.87 -8.62
C TYR A 166 11.64 -31.50 -7.29
N SER A 167 10.67 -32.03 -6.57
CA SER A 167 10.90 -32.77 -5.33
C SER A 167 10.07 -34.05 -5.30
N ASN A 168 10.69 -35.15 -4.90
CA ASN A 168 9.99 -36.43 -4.70
C ASN A 168 8.94 -36.38 -3.58
N SER A 169 8.90 -35.30 -2.79
CA SER A 169 7.89 -35.09 -1.75
C SER A 169 6.60 -34.45 -2.28
N TRP A 170 6.53 -34.10 -3.58
CA TRP A 170 5.31 -33.56 -4.15
C TRP A 170 4.16 -34.57 -4.07
N GLY A 171 2.98 -34.12 -3.63
CA GLY A 171 1.82 -34.97 -3.39
C GLY A 171 1.90 -35.80 -2.09
N SER A 172 3.03 -35.78 -1.39
CA SER A 172 3.17 -36.52 -0.12
C SER A 172 2.53 -35.77 1.05
N LYS A 173 2.06 -36.52 2.05
CA LYS A 173 1.53 -35.93 3.30
C LYS A 173 2.51 -36.20 4.43
N ARG A 174 2.74 -35.25 5.30
CA ARG A 174 3.53 -35.39 6.52
C ARG A 174 2.85 -36.29 7.56
N SER A 175 1.51 -36.25 7.56
CA SER A 175 0.66 -37.05 8.43
C SER A 175 -0.69 -37.26 7.76
N ILE A 176 -1.51 -38.15 8.30
CA ILE A 176 -2.90 -38.36 7.82
C ILE A 176 -3.78 -37.10 7.94
N TRP A 177 -3.39 -36.15 8.80
CA TRP A 177 -4.13 -34.92 9.07
C TRP A 177 -3.55 -33.71 8.34
N SER A 178 -2.41 -33.84 7.66
CA SER A 178 -1.81 -32.75 6.90
C SER A 178 -2.32 -32.74 5.45
N GLU A 179 -2.35 -31.56 4.84
CA GLU A 179 -2.52 -31.44 3.40
C GLU A 179 -1.30 -32.01 2.67
N SER A 180 -1.48 -32.44 1.44
CA SER A 180 -0.37 -32.86 0.58
C SER A 180 0.53 -31.67 0.28
N PHE A 181 1.84 -31.91 0.24
CA PHE A 181 2.80 -30.91 -0.18
C PHE A 181 2.68 -30.70 -1.70
N GLU A 182 2.17 -29.55 -2.08
CA GLU A 182 2.07 -29.13 -3.47
C GLU A 182 2.93 -27.88 -3.71
N PRO A 183 3.73 -27.85 -4.79
CA PRO A 183 4.51 -26.67 -5.10
C PRO A 183 3.59 -25.57 -5.61
N ASN A 184 3.78 -24.36 -5.08
CA ASN A 184 3.14 -23.16 -5.60
C ASN A 184 4.16 -22.32 -6.36
N MET A 185 3.72 -21.76 -7.48
CA MET A 185 4.47 -20.75 -8.21
C MET A 185 3.60 -19.49 -8.33
N ASP A 186 4.01 -18.45 -7.63
CA ASP A 186 3.31 -17.18 -7.66
C ASP A 186 3.77 -16.35 -8.86
N LEU A 187 2.89 -16.18 -9.84
CA LEU A 187 3.08 -15.25 -10.94
C LEU A 187 2.58 -13.87 -10.52
N THR A 188 3.51 -12.95 -10.32
CA THR A 188 3.16 -11.55 -10.07
C THR A 188 3.44 -10.72 -11.30
N LEU A 189 2.51 -9.83 -11.62
CA LEU A 189 2.63 -8.93 -12.73
C LEU A 189 2.10 -7.54 -12.36
N PHE A 190 2.60 -6.53 -13.06
CA PHE A 190 2.07 -5.18 -13.06
C PHE A 190 1.40 -4.91 -14.40
N SER A 191 0.23 -4.28 -14.39
CA SER A 191 -0.43 -3.80 -15.59
C SER A 191 -0.96 -2.39 -15.35
N SER A 192 -0.68 -1.48 -16.28
CA SER A 192 -1.15 -0.08 -16.22
C SER A 192 -2.63 0.08 -16.57
N SER A 193 -3.31 -0.99 -16.99
CA SER A 193 -4.74 -1.00 -17.33
C SER A 193 -5.31 -2.40 -17.25
N ILE A 194 -6.62 -2.49 -16.98
CA ILE A 194 -7.36 -3.75 -17.03
C ILE A 194 -7.28 -4.32 -18.44
N LYS A 195 -6.78 -5.55 -18.59
CA LYS A 195 -6.60 -6.24 -19.85
C LYS A 195 -7.01 -7.71 -19.74
N ASP A 196 -7.46 -8.25 -20.86
CA ASP A 196 -7.59 -9.70 -20.96
C ASP A 196 -6.19 -10.33 -21.05
N TYR A 197 -6.00 -11.43 -20.33
CA TYR A 197 -4.75 -12.19 -20.37
C TYR A 197 -4.99 -13.63 -20.82
N LYS A 198 -3.98 -14.20 -21.43
CA LYS A 198 -3.84 -15.62 -21.69
C LYS A 198 -2.50 -16.09 -21.16
N LEU A 199 -2.52 -16.98 -20.18
CA LEU A 199 -1.33 -17.64 -19.64
C LEU A 199 -1.23 -19.05 -20.21
N SER A 200 -0.08 -19.42 -20.74
CA SER A 200 0.18 -20.79 -21.20
C SER A 200 1.44 -21.34 -20.56
N ILE A 201 1.38 -22.56 -20.04
CA ILE A 201 2.55 -23.31 -19.60
C ILE A 201 2.90 -24.27 -20.73
N VAL A 202 4.14 -24.23 -21.19
CA VAL A 202 4.67 -25.05 -22.26
C VAL A 202 5.85 -25.87 -21.77
N ASP A 203 6.06 -27.05 -22.36
CA ASP A 203 7.25 -27.86 -22.12
C ASP A 203 8.44 -27.40 -22.98
N SER A 204 9.58 -28.10 -22.87
CA SER A 204 10.80 -27.82 -23.64
C SER A 204 10.61 -27.91 -25.15
N ASP A 205 9.62 -28.65 -25.60
CA ASP A 205 9.30 -28.85 -27.03
C ASP A 205 8.22 -27.88 -27.53
N ASN A 206 7.92 -26.82 -26.73
CA ASN A 206 6.86 -25.82 -26.97
C ASN A 206 5.44 -26.39 -27.05
N LYS A 207 5.21 -27.58 -26.54
CA LYS A 207 3.86 -28.14 -26.42
C LYS A 207 3.15 -27.52 -25.21
N THR A 208 1.96 -26.99 -25.43
CA THR A 208 1.14 -26.42 -24.35
C THR A 208 0.64 -27.51 -23.40
N LEU A 209 1.00 -27.39 -22.14
CA LEU A 209 0.57 -28.27 -21.06
C LEU A 209 -0.68 -27.73 -20.35
N TYR A 210 -0.77 -26.40 -20.22
CA TYR A 210 -1.88 -25.74 -19.53
C TYR A 210 -2.14 -24.36 -20.14
N THR A 211 -3.39 -23.93 -20.13
CA THR A 211 -3.78 -22.57 -20.52
C THR A 211 -4.82 -22.04 -19.55
N SER A 212 -4.63 -20.80 -19.09
CA SER A 212 -5.60 -20.02 -18.35
C SER A 212 -5.84 -18.70 -19.05
N GLN A 213 -7.05 -18.17 -18.93
CA GLN A 213 -7.39 -16.85 -19.46
C GLN A 213 -8.36 -16.15 -18.50
N GLY A 214 -8.30 -14.83 -18.47
CA GLY A 214 -9.13 -14.00 -17.61
C GLY A 214 -8.88 -12.52 -17.82
N LYS A 215 -9.30 -11.72 -16.86
CA LYS A 215 -9.03 -10.28 -16.81
C LYS A 215 -8.10 -9.98 -15.63
N LEU A 216 -7.16 -9.09 -15.89
CA LEU A 216 -6.29 -8.49 -14.86
C LEU A 216 -6.99 -7.31 -14.22
#